data_0d1315b3383fbf027fbc6ca3fad37c9c
#
_entry.id   0d1315b3383fbf027fbc6ca3fad37c9c
#
_cell.length_a   1.000
_cell.length_b   1.000
_cell.length_c   1.000
_cell.angle_alpha   90.00
_cell.angle_beta   90.00
_cell.angle_gamma   90.00
#
_symmetry.space_group_name_H-M   'P 1'
#
loop_
_entity.id
_entity.type
_entity.pdbx_description
1 polymer ?
#
loop_
_entity_poly.entity_id
_entity_poly.type
_entity_poly.pdbx_seq_one_letter_code
_entity_poly.pdbx_strand_id
1 'polypeptide(L)'
;VYVEELTLVCQPIDLRSDTVTRPTAAMRVAMAEAEVGDDVYGEDPTVNELEATAAETFGKEAGLLLASGTQANAVATLVHTNPGQLAYCELDAHVGIHEGGGYAALAGIALEKIPTPDGVLTADLVAERILPEDPHLAEPRLIWVENTHNGAGGLPTPKKAIDELGVLAQRRGLALHIDGARIFNAATALDCHVRELAAAADSVQFCLSKGLGAPVGSMLVGSAAFIARARRKRKLLGGAMRQAGVIAAAGLIALKDMPAKLAGDHARARRLAQALCDVPGLAVRNPEPASNMVYVAIDPTRLDPGALVERTRSEGVLIGPVGRSGNVSRLVLHHQVGDADVEAAINVIGRSAQILAGG
;
A
#
# COMPACT_ATOMS: atom_id res chain seq x y z
N VAL A 1 -12.07 -36.72 -20.07
CA VAL A 1 -12.38 -35.37 -19.60
C VAL A 1 -13.21 -35.54 -18.34
N TYR A 2 -12.56 -35.57 -17.16
CA TYR A 2 -13.26 -35.55 -15.88
C TYR A 2 -13.43 -34.06 -15.50
N VAL A 3 -14.66 -33.55 -15.62
CA VAL A 3 -15.08 -32.35 -14.91
C VAL A 3 -15.55 -32.84 -13.55
N GLU A 4 -14.65 -32.84 -12.55
CA GLU A 4 -15.08 -32.97 -11.16
C GLU A 4 -16.01 -31.80 -10.86
N GLU A 5 -17.19 -32.07 -10.36
CA GLU A 5 -18.06 -31.09 -9.72
C GLU A 5 -17.28 -30.39 -8.63
N LEU A 6 -16.81 -29.16 -8.94
CA LEU A 6 -16.29 -28.25 -7.94
C LEU A 6 -17.47 -27.96 -6.99
N THR A 7 -17.50 -28.68 -5.88
CA THR A 7 -18.28 -28.27 -4.72
C THR A 7 -17.95 -26.79 -4.50
N LEU A 8 -18.96 -25.92 -4.58
CA LEU A 8 -18.88 -24.50 -4.24
C LEU A 8 -18.51 -24.41 -2.77
N VAL A 9 -17.22 -24.52 -2.47
CA VAL A 9 -16.68 -24.12 -1.16
C VAL A 9 -16.91 -22.62 -1.09
N CYS A 10 -17.88 -22.21 -0.30
CA CYS A 10 -18.14 -20.80 -0.01
C CYS A 10 -16.80 -20.17 0.39
N GLN A 11 -16.29 -19.24 -0.41
CA GLN A 11 -14.99 -18.64 -0.13
C GLN A 11 -15.10 -17.83 1.16
N PRO A 12 -14.12 -17.93 2.06
CA PRO A 12 -14.17 -17.16 3.30
C PRO A 12 -14.12 -15.65 3.00
N ILE A 13 -14.82 -14.88 3.81
CA ILE A 13 -14.73 -13.42 3.82
C ILE A 13 -13.37 -13.05 4.43
N ASP A 14 -12.44 -12.64 3.59
CA ASP A 14 -11.06 -12.36 4.06
C ASP A 14 -10.83 -10.85 4.25
N LEU A 15 -10.83 -10.42 5.49
CA LEU A 15 -10.61 -9.03 5.89
C LEU A 15 -9.17 -8.76 6.37
N ARG A 16 -8.24 -9.70 6.22
CA ARG A 16 -6.87 -9.53 6.76
C ARG A 16 -6.06 -8.47 6.04
N SER A 17 -6.24 -8.33 4.73
CA SER A 17 -5.50 -7.36 3.91
C SER A 17 -6.08 -7.31 2.49
N ASP A 18 -5.94 -6.17 1.80
CA ASP A 18 -6.19 -6.08 0.36
C ASP A 18 -5.14 -6.81 -0.50
N THR A 19 -4.05 -7.30 0.10
CA THR A 19 -3.06 -8.16 -0.56
C THR A 19 -3.56 -9.58 -0.83
N VAL A 20 -4.70 -9.98 -0.25
CA VAL A 20 -5.33 -11.30 -0.50
C VAL A 20 -6.21 -11.30 -1.73
N THR A 21 -6.40 -10.14 -2.37
CA THR A 21 -7.22 -10.01 -3.58
C THR A 21 -6.71 -10.90 -4.70
N ARG A 22 -7.64 -11.45 -5.46
CA ARG A 22 -7.37 -12.31 -6.62
C ARG A 22 -7.72 -11.56 -7.90
N PRO A 23 -7.02 -11.84 -9.00
CA PRO A 23 -7.31 -11.20 -10.27
C PRO A 23 -8.73 -11.51 -10.72
N THR A 24 -9.42 -10.50 -11.27
CA THR A 24 -10.75 -10.63 -11.83
C THR A 24 -10.75 -11.57 -13.04
N ALA A 25 -11.94 -12.02 -13.48
CA ALA A 25 -12.06 -12.82 -14.69
C ALA A 25 -11.46 -12.10 -15.92
N ALA A 26 -11.72 -10.80 -16.07
CA ALA A 26 -11.16 -9.99 -17.15
C ALA A 26 -9.61 -9.93 -17.08
N MET A 27 -9.03 -9.76 -15.90
CA MET A 27 -7.58 -9.81 -15.73
C MET A 27 -7.00 -11.18 -16.14
N ARG A 28 -7.66 -12.28 -15.77
CA ARG A 28 -7.19 -13.63 -16.13
C ARG A 28 -7.22 -13.87 -17.64
N VAL A 29 -8.26 -13.40 -18.33
CA VAL A 29 -8.35 -13.47 -19.80
C VAL A 29 -7.23 -12.63 -20.42
N ALA A 30 -7.07 -11.37 -19.99
CA ALA A 30 -6.02 -10.50 -20.51
C ALA A 30 -4.61 -11.08 -20.28
N MET A 31 -4.34 -11.73 -19.14
CA MET A 31 -3.07 -12.40 -18.87
C MET A 31 -2.81 -13.57 -19.84
N ALA A 32 -3.87 -14.33 -20.18
CA ALA A 32 -3.76 -15.49 -21.09
C ALA A 32 -3.56 -15.06 -22.56
N GLU A 33 -4.08 -13.90 -22.93
CA GLU A 33 -4.04 -13.37 -24.30
C GLU A 33 -3.00 -12.26 -24.50
N ALA A 34 -2.18 -11.96 -23.46
CA ALA A 34 -1.22 -10.88 -23.51
C ALA A 34 -0.21 -11.02 -24.66
N GLU A 35 -0.04 -9.97 -25.44
CA GLU A 35 1.08 -9.87 -26.35
C GLU A 35 2.37 -9.63 -25.55
N VAL A 36 3.41 -10.40 -25.81
CA VAL A 36 4.64 -10.42 -25.02
C VAL A 36 5.89 -10.29 -25.88
N GLY A 37 6.94 -9.75 -25.27
CA GLY A 37 8.28 -9.67 -25.80
C GLY A 37 9.29 -9.65 -24.66
N ASP A 38 10.58 -9.43 -24.94
CA ASP A 38 11.58 -9.34 -23.87
C ASP A 38 11.63 -7.93 -23.27
N ASP A 39 11.16 -7.78 -22.02
CA ASP A 39 11.18 -6.50 -21.29
C ASP A 39 12.60 -5.93 -21.11
N VAL A 40 13.63 -6.77 -21.04
CA VAL A 40 15.02 -6.29 -20.89
C VAL A 40 15.50 -5.57 -22.15
N TYR A 41 15.01 -5.98 -23.32
CA TYR A 41 15.25 -5.29 -24.59
C TYR A 41 14.24 -4.17 -24.88
N GLY A 42 13.20 -4.01 -24.03
CA GLY A 42 12.14 -3.04 -24.27
C GLY A 42 11.16 -3.46 -25.36
N GLU A 43 11.09 -4.76 -25.65
CA GLU A 43 10.30 -5.32 -26.75
C GLU A 43 8.94 -5.88 -26.30
N ASP A 44 8.62 -5.90 -24.98
CA ASP A 44 7.32 -6.35 -24.48
C ASP A 44 6.29 -5.23 -24.64
N PRO A 45 5.34 -5.33 -25.58
CA PRO A 45 4.42 -4.23 -25.88
C PRO A 45 3.45 -3.97 -24.72
N THR A 46 3.04 -5.01 -24.00
CA THR A 46 2.09 -4.88 -22.87
C THR A 46 2.76 -4.23 -21.66
N VAL A 47 4.04 -4.53 -21.39
CA VAL A 47 4.82 -3.83 -20.36
C VAL A 47 4.99 -2.36 -20.72
N ASN A 48 5.36 -2.08 -21.99
CA ASN A 48 5.55 -0.73 -22.48
C ASN A 48 4.26 0.11 -22.36
N GLU A 49 3.10 -0.47 -22.70
CA GLU A 49 1.78 0.18 -22.53
C GLU A 49 1.49 0.47 -21.05
N LEU A 50 1.73 -0.50 -20.15
CA LEU A 50 1.50 -0.30 -18.72
C LEU A 50 2.41 0.80 -18.14
N GLU A 51 3.69 0.80 -18.49
CA GLU A 51 4.65 1.81 -18.05
C GLU A 51 4.25 3.22 -18.55
N ALA A 52 3.85 3.35 -19.80
CA ALA A 52 3.37 4.60 -20.37
C ALA A 52 2.06 5.07 -19.72
N THR A 53 1.07 4.17 -19.56
CA THR A 53 -0.21 4.49 -18.93
C THR A 53 -0.02 4.94 -17.47
N ALA A 54 0.87 4.28 -16.73
CA ALA A 54 1.18 4.67 -15.35
C ALA A 54 1.82 6.06 -15.29
N ALA A 55 2.79 6.35 -16.17
CA ALA A 55 3.42 7.66 -16.26
C ALA A 55 2.40 8.77 -16.58
N GLU A 56 1.55 8.55 -17.56
CA GLU A 56 0.48 9.48 -17.96
C GLU A 56 -0.50 9.74 -16.80
N THR A 57 -0.96 8.68 -16.13
CA THR A 57 -1.90 8.77 -15.00
C THR A 57 -1.35 9.66 -13.89
N PHE A 58 -0.06 9.57 -13.60
CA PHE A 58 0.61 10.35 -12.56
C PHE A 58 1.19 11.68 -13.04
N GLY A 59 1.12 11.98 -14.34
CA GLY A 59 1.74 13.19 -14.94
C GLY A 59 3.26 13.19 -14.81
N LYS A 60 3.89 12.02 -14.87
CA LYS A 60 5.33 11.84 -14.86
C LYS A 60 5.84 11.47 -16.25
N GLU A 61 7.16 11.60 -16.48
CA GLU A 61 7.75 11.38 -17.79
C GLU A 61 7.88 9.89 -18.15
N ALA A 62 8.06 9.02 -17.16
CA ALA A 62 8.26 7.59 -17.39
C ALA A 62 7.78 6.73 -16.21
N GLY A 63 7.53 5.45 -16.50
CA GLY A 63 7.17 4.42 -15.53
C GLY A 63 8.09 3.20 -15.61
N LEU A 64 8.05 2.38 -14.56
CA LEU A 64 8.79 1.12 -14.48
C LEU A 64 7.94 0.08 -13.72
N LEU A 65 7.72 -1.07 -14.34
CA LEU A 65 7.10 -2.23 -13.68
C LEU A 65 8.11 -2.95 -12.79
N LEU A 66 7.69 -3.25 -11.56
CA LEU A 66 8.46 -3.98 -10.55
C LEU A 66 7.62 -5.11 -9.94
N ALA A 67 8.28 -6.12 -9.37
CA ALA A 67 7.61 -7.28 -8.82
C ALA A 67 6.78 -6.98 -7.57
N SER A 68 7.16 -5.99 -6.77
CA SER A 68 6.48 -5.63 -5.51
C SER A 68 6.71 -4.18 -5.11
N GLY A 69 5.89 -3.66 -4.18
CA GLY A 69 6.10 -2.33 -3.58
C GLY A 69 7.43 -2.23 -2.84
N THR A 70 7.81 -3.26 -2.08
CA THR A 70 9.11 -3.33 -1.40
C THR A 70 10.27 -3.20 -2.37
N GLN A 71 10.21 -3.88 -3.54
CA GLN A 71 11.23 -3.72 -4.56
C GLN A 71 11.22 -2.31 -5.16
N ALA A 72 10.05 -1.72 -5.37
CA ALA A 72 9.93 -0.36 -5.90
C ALA A 72 10.53 0.67 -4.94
N ASN A 73 10.25 0.53 -3.65
CA ASN A 73 10.83 1.34 -2.59
C ASN A 73 12.36 1.18 -2.51
N ALA A 74 12.85 -0.05 -2.54
CA ALA A 74 14.29 -0.33 -2.54
C ALA A 74 14.98 0.30 -3.77
N VAL A 75 14.40 0.16 -4.96
CA VAL A 75 14.90 0.77 -6.20
C VAL A 75 14.92 2.29 -6.10
N ALA A 76 13.84 2.92 -5.61
CA ALA A 76 13.76 4.37 -5.43
C ALA A 76 14.86 4.86 -4.48
N THR A 77 15.05 4.19 -3.34
CA THR A 77 16.11 4.51 -2.39
C THR A 77 17.48 4.42 -3.03
N LEU A 78 17.80 3.32 -3.73
CA LEU A 78 19.07 3.12 -4.42
C LEU A 78 19.35 4.14 -5.54
N VAL A 79 18.33 4.82 -6.04
CA VAL A 79 18.48 5.87 -7.06
C VAL A 79 18.64 7.25 -6.43
N HIS A 80 17.91 7.53 -5.35
CA HIS A 80 17.94 8.84 -4.68
C HIS A 80 19.11 9.02 -3.72
N THR A 81 19.71 7.92 -3.25
CA THR A 81 20.72 7.96 -2.19
C THR A 81 21.98 7.16 -2.52
N ASN A 82 23.02 7.43 -1.74
CA ASN A 82 24.24 6.64 -1.68
C ASN A 82 24.48 6.12 -0.24
N PRO A 83 25.27 5.07 -0.05
CA PRO A 83 25.62 4.58 1.29
C PRO A 83 26.19 5.67 2.19
N GLY A 84 25.76 5.66 3.46
CA GLY A 84 26.13 6.66 4.47
C GLY A 84 25.23 7.89 4.51
N GLN A 85 24.32 8.07 3.56
CA GLN A 85 23.36 9.17 3.54
C GLN A 85 22.12 8.91 4.42
N LEU A 86 21.30 9.94 4.62
CA LEU A 86 20.15 9.94 5.52
C LEU A 86 18.84 10.18 4.77
N ALA A 87 17.82 9.40 5.11
CA ALA A 87 16.43 9.64 4.70
C ALA A 87 15.56 9.94 5.94
N TYR A 88 14.50 10.73 5.74
CA TYR A 88 13.49 11.06 6.74
C TYR A 88 12.17 10.38 6.40
N CYS A 89 11.53 9.76 7.39
CA CYS A 89 10.17 9.22 7.24
C CYS A 89 9.38 9.35 8.54
N GLU A 90 8.10 9.10 8.48
CA GLU A 90 7.26 8.95 9.68
C GLU A 90 7.68 7.71 10.49
N LEU A 91 7.46 7.73 11.82
CA LEU A 91 7.91 6.72 12.79
C LEU A 91 7.47 5.30 12.42
N ASP A 92 6.20 5.13 12.04
CA ASP A 92 5.57 3.86 11.72
C ASP A 92 5.47 3.60 10.20
N ALA A 93 6.21 4.36 9.38
CA ALA A 93 6.25 4.17 7.94
C ALA A 93 6.71 2.76 7.57
N HIS A 94 6.08 2.18 6.54
CA HIS A 94 6.28 0.81 6.06
C HIS A 94 7.74 0.49 5.78
N VAL A 95 8.46 1.41 5.14
CA VAL A 95 9.89 1.29 4.81
C VAL A 95 10.77 1.03 6.05
N GLY A 96 10.42 1.64 7.17
CA GLY A 96 11.16 1.53 8.42
C GLY A 96 10.83 0.31 9.26
N ILE A 97 9.72 -0.42 8.96
CA ILE A 97 9.19 -1.49 9.82
C ILE A 97 8.99 -2.81 9.07
N HIS A 98 8.47 -2.78 7.83
CA HIS A 98 7.93 -3.95 7.16
C HIS A 98 8.71 -4.40 5.91
N GLU A 99 9.85 -3.79 5.61
CA GLU A 99 10.65 -4.09 4.41
C GLU A 99 11.99 -4.79 4.74
N GLY A 100 12.04 -5.51 5.83
CA GLY A 100 13.21 -6.33 6.20
C GLY A 100 14.50 -5.52 6.43
N GLY A 101 14.40 -4.22 6.72
CA GLY A 101 15.56 -3.34 6.86
C GLY A 101 16.27 -3.05 5.54
N GLY A 102 15.54 -3.16 4.40
CA GLY A 102 16.10 -2.99 3.05
C GLY A 102 16.81 -1.66 2.82
N TYR A 103 16.35 -0.57 3.45
CA TYR A 103 17.02 0.73 3.40
C TYR A 103 18.48 0.68 3.91
N ALA A 104 18.73 -0.12 4.95
CA ALA A 104 20.09 -0.30 5.48
C ALA A 104 20.85 -1.40 4.72
N ALA A 105 20.21 -2.57 4.51
CA ALA A 105 20.86 -3.75 3.95
C ALA A 105 21.21 -3.59 2.47
N LEU A 106 20.39 -2.90 1.68
CA LEU A 106 20.59 -2.75 0.23
C LEU A 106 21.16 -1.38 -0.13
N ALA A 107 20.66 -0.30 0.46
CA ALA A 107 21.07 1.05 0.13
C ALA A 107 22.15 1.61 1.06
N GLY A 108 22.35 1.01 2.24
CA GLY A 108 23.39 1.42 3.20
C GLY A 108 23.13 2.80 3.82
N ILE A 109 21.86 3.24 3.88
CA ILE A 109 21.49 4.55 4.41
C ILE A 109 21.05 4.48 5.87
N ALA A 110 21.15 5.62 6.56
CA ALA A 110 20.46 5.84 7.83
C ALA A 110 19.01 6.28 7.58
N LEU A 111 18.13 6.00 8.55
CA LEU A 111 16.72 6.40 8.50
C LEU A 111 16.37 7.14 9.80
N GLU A 112 16.05 8.42 9.68
CA GLU A 112 15.49 9.21 10.77
C GLU A 112 13.98 9.06 10.77
N LYS A 113 13.46 8.46 11.83
CA LYS A 113 12.04 8.21 12.02
C LYS A 113 11.42 9.31 12.87
N ILE A 114 10.49 10.05 12.32
CA ILE A 114 9.89 11.23 12.93
C ILE A 114 8.53 10.86 13.50
N PRO A 115 8.32 10.95 14.83
CA PRO A 115 7.00 10.75 15.42
C PRO A 115 6.05 11.87 15.01
N THR A 116 4.82 11.48 14.66
CA THR A 116 3.74 12.39 14.30
C THR A 116 2.51 12.14 15.19
N PRO A 117 1.65 13.13 15.40
CA PRO A 117 0.43 12.94 16.20
C PRO A 117 -0.58 11.98 15.56
N ASP A 118 -0.60 11.93 14.23
CA ASP A 118 -1.65 11.28 13.44
C ASP A 118 -1.14 10.44 12.26
N GLY A 119 0.16 10.35 12.07
CA GLY A 119 0.77 9.65 10.92
C GLY A 119 1.01 10.55 9.70
N VAL A 120 0.70 11.84 9.76
CA VAL A 120 0.98 12.81 8.69
C VAL A 120 2.33 13.49 8.91
N LEU A 121 3.28 13.20 8.03
CA LEU A 121 4.57 13.90 8.03
C LEU A 121 4.38 15.31 7.46
N THR A 122 4.81 16.34 8.22
CA THR A 122 4.72 17.73 7.79
C THR A 122 6.09 18.34 7.51
N ALA A 123 6.14 19.42 6.72
CA ALA A 123 7.37 20.12 6.41
C ALA A 123 8.06 20.68 7.66
N ASP A 124 7.30 21.17 8.64
CA ASP A 124 7.86 21.73 9.89
C ASP A 124 8.55 20.63 10.71
N LEU A 125 7.90 19.48 10.89
CA LEU A 125 8.48 18.34 11.61
C LEU A 125 9.78 17.84 10.97
N VAL A 126 9.84 17.80 9.64
CA VAL A 126 11.06 17.43 8.91
C VAL A 126 12.12 18.53 9.05
N ALA A 127 11.74 19.80 8.89
CA ALA A 127 12.67 20.93 8.94
C ALA A 127 13.42 21.02 10.27
N GLU A 128 12.74 20.71 11.39
CA GLU A 128 13.35 20.66 12.75
C GLU A 128 14.39 19.54 12.90
N ARG A 129 14.36 18.53 12.04
CA ARG A 129 15.22 17.34 12.09
C ARG A 129 16.30 17.33 11.01
N ILE A 130 16.24 18.23 10.01
CA ILE A 130 17.26 18.28 8.96
C ILE A 130 18.61 18.63 9.58
N LEU A 131 19.54 17.69 9.44
CA LEU A 131 20.90 17.85 9.94
C LEU A 131 21.63 18.94 9.16
N PRO A 132 22.49 19.76 9.83
CA PRO A 132 23.34 20.73 9.16
C PRO A 132 24.42 20.01 8.32
N GLU A 133 25.04 20.75 7.42
CA GLU A 133 26.23 20.28 6.72
C GLU A 133 27.42 20.21 7.68
N ASP A 134 27.79 18.99 8.07
CA ASP A 134 28.85 18.69 9.01
C ASP A 134 29.48 17.34 8.68
N PRO A 135 30.84 17.23 8.57
CA PRO A 135 31.51 15.98 8.21
C PRO A 135 31.33 14.84 9.24
N HIS A 136 30.84 15.15 10.44
CA HIS A 136 30.52 14.15 11.47
C HIS A 136 29.11 13.59 11.35
N LEU A 137 28.26 14.17 10.51
CA LEU A 137 26.84 13.79 10.39
C LEU A 137 26.55 13.11 9.06
N ALA A 138 25.54 12.25 9.04
CA ALA A 138 25.04 11.66 7.81
C ALA A 138 24.37 12.75 6.93
N GLU A 139 24.69 12.78 5.64
CA GLU A 139 24.19 13.76 4.70
C GLU A 139 22.71 13.52 4.39
N PRO A 140 21.79 14.46 4.64
CA PRO A 140 20.38 14.34 4.25
C PRO A 140 20.20 14.27 2.74
N ARG A 141 19.33 13.35 2.24
CA ARG A 141 19.11 13.20 0.80
C ARG A 141 17.67 12.90 0.39
N LEU A 142 16.86 12.35 1.29
CA LEU A 142 15.55 11.85 0.91
C LEU A 142 14.51 12.17 1.99
N ILE A 143 13.35 12.67 1.57
CA ILE A 143 12.12 12.68 2.35
C ILE A 143 11.21 11.61 1.79
N TRP A 144 10.66 10.76 2.68
CA TRP A 144 9.82 9.64 2.34
C TRP A 144 8.43 9.80 2.96
N VAL A 145 7.41 9.87 2.13
CA VAL A 145 6.00 9.99 2.54
C VAL A 145 5.26 8.71 2.19
N GLU A 146 4.54 8.12 3.13
CA GLU A 146 3.63 7.00 2.87
C GLU A 146 2.19 7.49 2.69
N ASN A 147 1.51 7.09 1.60
CA ASN A 147 0.15 7.52 1.29
C ASN A 147 -0.67 6.42 0.58
N THR A 148 -1.76 5.92 1.19
CA THR A 148 -2.26 6.18 2.56
C THR A 148 -1.32 5.56 3.60
N HIS A 149 -1.20 6.20 4.77
CA HIS A 149 -0.33 5.70 5.83
C HIS A 149 -0.93 4.47 6.52
N ASN A 150 -0.28 3.31 6.36
CA ASN A 150 -0.80 2.02 6.84
C ASN A 150 -0.89 1.98 8.38
N GLY A 151 0.17 2.37 9.08
CA GLY A 151 0.21 2.38 10.55
C GLY A 151 -0.80 3.32 11.20
N ALA A 152 -1.18 4.40 10.51
CA ALA A 152 -2.16 5.39 10.94
C ALA A 152 -3.61 5.06 10.47
N GLY A 153 -3.94 3.79 10.24
CA GLY A 153 -5.31 3.41 9.90
C GLY A 153 -5.72 3.68 8.45
N GLY A 154 -4.77 3.77 7.54
CA GLY A 154 -5.03 4.11 6.14
C GLY A 154 -5.35 5.59 5.94
N LEU A 155 -4.83 6.46 6.81
CA LEU A 155 -5.01 7.90 6.73
C LEU A 155 -4.32 8.47 5.48
N PRO A 156 -5.00 9.28 4.65
CA PRO A 156 -4.38 9.94 3.53
C PRO A 156 -3.58 11.17 3.99
N THR A 157 -2.37 11.33 3.46
CA THR A 157 -1.61 12.58 3.59
C THR A 157 -2.21 13.63 2.66
N PRO A 158 -2.67 14.79 3.18
CA PRO A 158 -3.28 15.83 2.37
C PRO A 158 -2.31 16.40 1.33
N LYS A 159 -2.85 16.79 0.15
CA LYS A 159 -2.05 17.41 -0.93
C LYS A 159 -1.21 18.59 -0.42
N LYS A 160 -1.79 19.45 0.43
CA LYS A 160 -1.07 20.60 1.00
C LYS A 160 0.20 20.19 1.72
N ALA A 161 0.14 19.14 2.56
CA ALA A 161 1.32 18.65 3.28
C ALA A 161 2.39 18.11 2.33
N ILE A 162 1.98 17.41 1.26
CA ILE A 162 2.90 16.91 0.22
C ILE A 162 3.55 18.08 -0.53
N ASP A 163 2.79 19.10 -0.90
CA ASP A 163 3.31 20.29 -1.60
C ASP A 163 4.33 21.05 -0.72
N GLU A 164 4.04 21.24 0.56
CA GLU A 164 4.94 21.89 1.52
C GLU A 164 6.24 21.08 1.72
N LEU A 165 6.15 19.76 1.78
CA LEU A 165 7.32 18.87 1.80
C LEU A 165 8.13 18.97 0.51
N GLY A 166 7.48 19.07 -0.65
CA GLY A 166 8.16 19.29 -1.93
C GLY A 166 8.92 20.60 -1.99
N VAL A 167 8.33 21.69 -1.49
CA VAL A 167 9.02 22.99 -1.37
C VAL A 167 10.21 22.90 -0.42
N LEU A 168 10.07 22.23 0.72
CA LEU A 168 11.16 21.99 1.66
C LEU A 168 12.28 21.18 1.01
N ALA A 169 11.94 20.07 0.36
CA ALA A 169 12.88 19.19 -0.32
C ALA A 169 13.70 19.97 -1.36
N GLN A 170 13.03 20.73 -2.23
CA GLN A 170 13.71 21.57 -3.24
C GLN A 170 14.66 22.58 -2.62
N ARG A 171 14.25 23.28 -1.56
CA ARG A 171 15.10 24.29 -0.86
C ARG A 171 16.33 23.68 -0.20
N ARG A 172 16.25 22.42 0.21
CA ARG A 172 17.30 21.70 0.93
C ARG A 172 18.13 20.76 0.04
N GLY A 173 17.82 20.67 -1.25
CA GLY A 173 18.48 19.75 -2.17
C GLY A 173 18.21 18.27 -1.87
N LEU A 174 17.04 17.98 -1.29
CA LEU A 174 16.57 16.64 -0.98
C LEU A 174 15.63 16.15 -2.09
N ALA A 175 15.53 14.83 -2.27
CA ALA A 175 14.47 14.25 -3.06
C ALA A 175 13.21 14.02 -2.20
N LEU A 176 12.03 14.08 -2.83
CA LEU A 176 10.76 13.67 -2.24
C LEU A 176 10.26 12.41 -2.94
N HIS A 177 10.18 11.29 -2.20
CA HIS A 177 9.59 10.05 -2.67
C HIS A 177 8.27 9.76 -1.96
N ILE A 178 7.26 9.34 -2.72
CA ILE A 178 5.99 8.87 -2.15
C ILE A 178 5.89 7.35 -2.27
N ASP A 179 5.84 6.68 -1.12
CA ASP A 179 5.30 5.32 -1.03
C ASP A 179 3.78 5.41 -1.15
N GLY A 180 3.32 5.32 -2.36
CA GLY A 180 1.91 5.38 -2.72
C GLY A 180 1.28 4.00 -2.84
N ALA A 181 1.68 3.02 -2.01
CA ALA A 181 1.15 1.65 -2.09
C ALA A 181 -0.38 1.59 -2.17
N ARG A 182 -1.07 2.61 -1.63
CA ARG A 182 -2.52 2.82 -1.70
C ARG A 182 -2.90 4.25 -2.10
N ILE A 183 -2.13 4.89 -2.95
CA ILE A 183 -2.36 6.30 -3.33
C ILE A 183 -3.70 6.52 -4.04
N PHE A 184 -4.25 5.51 -4.71
CA PHE A 184 -5.60 5.58 -5.28
C PHE A 184 -6.68 5.64 -4.19
N ASN A 185 -6.48 4.94 -3.05
CA ASN A 185 -7.35 5.13 -1.88
C ASN A 185 -7.20 6.54 -1.30
N ALA A 186 -5.99 7.10 -1.24
CA ALA A 186 -5.78 8.48 -0.80
C ALA A 186 -6.50 9.47 -1.73
N ALA A 187 -6.36 9.33 -3.04
CA ALA A 187 -7.02 10.17 -4.03
C ALA A 187 -8.55 10.10 -3.91
N THR A 188 -9.10 8.87 -3.75
CA THR A 188 -10.54 8.65 -3.52
C THR A 188 -11.02 9.31 -2.21
N ALA A 189 -10.24 9.21 -1.13
CA ALA A 189 -10.60 9.80 0.16
C ALA A 189 -10.54 11.34 0.16
N LEU A 190 -9.63 11.92 -0.62
CA LEU A 190 -9.41 13.36 -0.74
C LEU A 190 -10.18 14.00 -1.90
N ASP A 191 -10.96 13.21 -2.64
CA ASP A 191 -11.72 13.63 -3.83
C ASP A 191 -10.84 14.41 -4.83
N CYS A 192 -9.67 13.85 -5.17
CA CYS A 192 -8.72 14.44 -6.10
C CYS A 192 -8.11 13.39 -7.03
N HIS A 193 -7.42 13.83 -8.08
CA HIS A 193 -6.71 12.92 -8.97
C HIS A 193 -5.32 12.58 -8.41
N VAL A 194 -4.85 11.33 -8.63
CA VAL A 194 -3.51 10.89 -8.16
C VAL A 194 -2.37 11.78 -8.70
N ARG A 195 -2.53 12.36 -9.89
CA ARG A 195 -1.60 13.34 -10.47
C ARG A 195 -1.37 14.54 -9.56
N GLU A 196 -2.41 15.00 -8.86
CA GLU A 196 -2.32 16.14 -7.96
C GLU A 196 -1.49 15.80 -6.71
N LEU A 197 -1.67 14.58 -6.17
CA LEU A 197 -0.89 14.09 -5.04
C LEU A 197 0.58 13.83 -5.42
N ALA A 198 0.82 13.43 -6.67
CA ALA A 198 2.15 13.12 -7.18
C ALA A 198 2.95 14.36 -7.62
N ALA A 199 2.29 15.52 -7.79
CA ALA A 199 2.87 16.67 -8.50
C ALA A 199 4.20 17.13 -7.89
N ALA A 200 4.28 17.26 -6.58
CA ALA A 200 5.46 17.76 -5.86
C ALA A 200 6.56 16.71 -5.65
N ALA A 201 6.29 15.43 -5.89
CA ALA A 201 7.26 14.35 -5.65
C ALA A 201 8.18 14.11 -6.85
N ASP A 202 9.46 13.78 -6.58
CA ASP A 202 10.42 13.37 -7.61
C ASP A 202 10.10 11.97 -8.15
N SER A 203 9.57 11.10 -7.28
CA SER A 203 9.16 9.75 -7.65
C SER A 203 8.01 9.26 -6.78
N VAL A 204 7.19 8.39 -7.36
CA VAL A 204 6.07 7.74 -6.67
C VAL A 204 6.09 6.26 -7.00
N GLN A 205 6.02 5.40 -6.00
CA GLN A 205 5.65 4.00 -6.20
C GLN A 205 4.17 3.78 -5.87
N PHE A 206 3.52 2.83 -6.54
CA PHE A 206 2.19 2.37 -6.18
C PHE A 206 1.99 0.88 -6.49
N CYS A 207 1.17 0.21 -5.67
CA CYS A 207 0.92 -1.22 -5.84
C CYS A 207 -0.28 -1.47 -6.76
N LEU A 208 -0.09 -2.38 -7.72
CA LEU A 208 -1.17 -2.96 -8.53
C LEU A 208 -1.85 -4.12 -7.78
N SER A 209 -1.11 -4.81 -6.90
CA SER A 209 -1.49 -6.06 -6.23
C SER A 209 -2.12 -5.88 -4.84
N LYS A 210 -2.84 -4.78 -4.62
CA LYS A 210 -3.60 -4.49 -3.40
C LYS A 210 -5.06 -4.17 -3.77
N GLY A 211 -5.59 -3.03 -3.36
CA GLY A 211 -6.97 -2.62 -3.69
C GLY A 211 -7.29 -2.60 -5.18
N LEU A 212 -6.29 -2.45 -6.06
CA LEU A 212 -6.46 -2.53 -7.51
C LEU A 212 -6.58 -3.97 -8.04
N GLY A 213 -6.28 -4.99 -7.25
CA GLY A 213 -6.63 -6.39 -7.52
C GLY A 213 -5.79 -7.13 -8.56
N ALA A 214 -4.70 -6.58 -9.07
CA ALA A 214 -3.78 -7.35 -9.90
C ALA A 214 -3.09 -8.45 -9.07
N PRO A 215 -2.70 -9.59 -9.67
CA PRO A 215 -2.11 -10.71 -8.92
C PRO A 215 -0.74 -10.41 -8.34
N VAL A 216 0.02 -9.52 -8.98
CA VAL A 216 1.40 -9.18 -8.63
C VAL A 216 1.78 -7.84 -9.28
N GLY A 217 2.76 -7.16 -8.72
CA GLY A 217 3.39 -6.00 -9.32
C GLY A 217 3.08 -4.67 -8.65
N SER A 218 3.99 -3.76 -8.88
CA SER A 218 3.94 -2.35 -8.50
C SER A 218 4.57 -1.50 -9.59
N MET A 219 4.19 -0.24 -9.65
CA MET A 219 4.77 0.72 -10.58
C MET A 219 5.63 1.72 -9.82
N LEU A 220 6.69 2.17 -10.45
CA LEU A 220 7.49 3.32 -10.02
C LEU A 220 7.47 4.34 -11.15
N VAL A 221 7.07 5.57 -10.84
CA VAL A 221 6.98 6.66 -11.83
C VAL A 221 7.84 7.84 -11.39
N GLY A 222 8.38 8.58 -12.36
CA GLY A 222 9.25 9.73 -12.12
C GLY A 222 9.75 10.34 -13.42
N SER A 223 10.84 11.14 -13.35
CA SER A 223 11.48 11.65 -14.56
C SER A 223 12.10 10.53 -15.40
N ALA A 224 12.26 10.74 -16.70
CA ALA A 224 12.89 9.77 -17.61
C ALA A 224 14.32 9.40 -17.15
N ALA A 225 15.08 10.39 -16.66
CA ALA A 225 16.43 10.17 -16.14
C ALA A 225 16.43 9.32 -14.84
N PHE A 226 15.46 9.55 -13.94
CA PHE A 226 15.27 8.75 -12.75
C PHE A 226 14.93 7.30 -13.11
N ILE A 227 13.95 7.08 -13.98
CA ILE A 227 13.50 5.74 -14.39
C ILE A 227 14.59 4.98 -15.15
N ALA A 228 15.40 5.63 -15.97
CA ALA A 228 16.55 4.98 -16.61
C ALA A 228 17.56 4.42 -15.58
N ARG A 229 17.83 5.15 -14.49
CA ARG A 229 18.65 4.66 -13.38
C ARG A 229 17.93 3.56 -12.58
N ALA A 230 16.62 3.71 -12.35
CA ALA A 230 15.79 2.74 -11.64
C ALA A 230 15.76 1.38 -12.36
N ARG A 231 15.68 1.36 -13.69
CA ARG A 231 15.73 0.14 -14.51
C ARG A 231 17.02 -0.65 -14.28
N ARG A 232 18.16 0.03 -14.13
CA ARG A 232 19.44 -0.62 -13.77
C ARG A 232 19.43 -1.19 -12.35
N LYS A 233 18.82 -0.48 -11.39
CA LYS A 233 18.69 -0.95 -10.00
C LYS A 233 17.71 -2.12 -9.90
N ARG A 234 16.61 -2.11 -10.68
CA ARG A 234 15.71 -3.26 -10.81
C ARG A 234 16.48 -4.51 -11.28
N LYS A 235 17.34 -4.37 -12.29
CA LYS A 235 18.19 -5.47 -12.78
C LYS A 235 19.12 -5.99 -11.69
N LEU A 236 19.78 -5.10 -10.97
CA LEU A 236 20.69 -5.45 -9.86
C LEU A 236 19.98 -6.28 -8.77
N LEU A 237 18.73 -5.94 -8.46
CA LEU A 237 17.89 -6.65 -7.47
C LEU A 237 17.21 -7.92 -8.02
N GLY A 238 17.55 -8.37 -9.23
CA GLY A 238 16.97 -9.57 -9.84
C GLY A 238 15.52 -9.40 -10.34
N GLY A 239 15.01 -8.18 -10.40
CA GLY A 239 13.61 -7.88 -10.78
C GLY A 239 13.37 -7.63 -12.26
N ALA A 240 14.39 -7.80 -13.13
CA ALA A 240 14.21 -7.71 -14.58
C ALA A 240 13.65 -9.05 -15.10
N MET A 241 12.37 -9.09 -15.31
CA MET A 241 11.66 -10.23 -15.89
C MET A 241 11.84 -10.25 -17.43
N ARG A 242 11.42 -11.31 -18.09
CA ARG A 242 11.47 -11.44 -19.55
C ARG A 242 10.11 -11.10 -20.15
N GLN A 243 9.27 -12.06 -20.44
CA GLN A 243 7.94 -11.89 -21.02
C GLN A 243 6.94 -11.46 -19.93
N ALA A 244 7.17 -10.29 -19.35
CA ALA A 244 6.38 -9.78 -18.23
C ALA A 244 5.01 -9.22 -18.64
N GLY A 245 4.71 -9.13 -19.93
CA GLY A 245 3.43 -8.76 -20.47
C GLY A 245 2.26 -9.61 -19.93
N VAL A 246 2.52 -10.88 -19.63
CA VAL A 246 1.55 -11.75 -18.94
C VAL A 246 1.06 -11.14 -17.64
N ILE A 247 1.95 -10.51 -16.86
CA ILE A 247 1.60 -9.85 -15.60
C ILE A 247 1.08 -8.44 -15.85
N ALA A 248 1.72 -7.72 -16.77
CA ALA A 248 1.40 -6.33 -17.10
C ALA A 248 -0.03 -6.16 -17.62
N ALA A 249 -0.58 -7.14 -18.34
CA ALA A 249 -1.95 -7.13 -18.84
C ALA A 249 -2.98 -7.01 -17.71
N ALA A 250 -2.80 -7.74 -16.60
CA ALA A 250 -3.63 -7.57 -15.42
C ALA A 250 -3.43 -6.19 -14.78
N GLY A 251 -2.20 -5.68 -14.80
CA GLY A 251 -1.86 -4.34 -14.32
C GLY A 251 -2.56 -3.22 -15.07
N LEU A 252 -2.71 -3.34 -16.39
CA LEU A 252 -3.46 -2.38 -17.22
C LEU A 252 -4.93 -2.30 -16.82
N ILE A 253 -5.59 -3.45 -16.64
CA ILE A 253 -6.99 -3.51 -16.16
C ILE A 253 -7.07 -2.94 -14.73
N ALA A 254 -6.12 -3.30 -13.87
CA ALA A 254 -6.06 -2.79 -12.50
C ALA A 254 -5.98 -1.27 -12.47
N LEU A 255 -5.14 -0.67 -13.31
CA LEU A 255 -4.94 0.77 -13.37
C LEU A 255 -6.14 1.52 -13.99
N LYS A 256 -6.77 0.95 -15.03
CA LYS A 256 -7.86 1.58 -15.77
C LYS A 256 -9.22 1.45 -15.07
N ASP A 257 -9.55 0.27 -14.53
CA ASP A 257 -10.92 -0.07 -14.13
C ASP A 257 -11.15 -0.09 -12.61
N MET A 258 -10.09 -0.38 -11.83
CA MET A 258 -10.29 -0.63 -10.40
C MET A 258 -10.35 0.62 -9.52
N PRO A 259 -9.73 1.76 -9.85
CA PRO A 259 -9.81 2.97 -9.01
C PRO A 259 -11.26 3.41 -8.74
N ALA A 260 -12.15 3.30 -9.71
CA ALA A 260 -13.56 3.65 -9.56
C ALA A 260 -14.33 2.81 -8.53
N LYS A 261 -13.81 1.64 -8.13
CA LYS A 261 -14.43 0.73 -7.15
C LYS A 261 -14.07 1.07 -5.70
N LEU A 262 -12.99 1.81 -5.47
CA LEU A 262 -12.45 2.07 -4.14
C LEU A 262 -13.41 2.87 -3.25
N ALA A 263 -14.21 3.76 -3.81
CA ALA A 263 -15.23 4.50 -3.05
C ALA A 263 -16.25 3.56 -2.37
N GLY A 264 -16.60 2.46 -3.04
CA GLY A 264 -17.45 1.41 -2.47
C GLY A 264 -16.76 0.69 -1.29
N ASP A 265 -15.46 0.40 -1.41
CA ASP A 265 -14.69 -0.22 -0.33
C ASP A 265 -14.62 0.72 0.90
N HIS A 266 -14.44 2.03 0.68
CA HIS A 266 -14.48 3.03 1.77
C HIS A 266 -15.84 3.10 2.45
N ALA A 267 -16.94 3.06 1.68
CA ALA A 267 -18.29 3.05 2.25
C ALA A 267 -18.53 1.80 3.12
N ARG A 268 -18.08 0.63 2.66
CA ARG A 268 -18.13 -0.64 3.42
C ARG A 268 -17.28 -0.58 4.68
N ALA A 269 -16.08 0.05 4.61
CA ALA A 269 -15.23 0.23 5.78
C ALA A 269 -15.93 1.06 6.86
N ARG A 270 -16.56 2.18 6.48
CA ARG A 270 -17.36 3.00 7.43
C ARG A 270 -18.51 2.21 8.03
N ARG A 271 -19.25 1.43 7.21
CA ARG A 271 -20.34 0.58 7.68
C ARG A 271 -19.85 -0.44 8.72
N LEU A 272 -18.74 -1.15 8.41
CA LEU A 272 -18.12 -2.11 9.32
C LEU A 272 -17.66 -1.45 10.61
N ALA A 273 -16.94 -0.33 10.54
CA ALA A 273 -16.44 0.41 11.70
C ALA A 273 -17.57 0.82 12.64
N GLN A 274 -18.62 1.43 12.09
CA GLN A 274 -19.78 1.88 12.85
C GLN A 274 -20.47 0.74 13.60
N ALA A 275 -20.68 -0.40 12.93
CA ALA A 275 -21.33 -1.56 13.55
C ALA A 275 -20.47 -2.21 14.65
N LEU A 276 -19.15 -2.15 14.55
CA LEU A 276 -18.25 -2.72 15.55
C LEU A 276 -18.03 -1.81 16.78
N CYS A 277 -18.40 -0.53 16.74
CA CYS A 277 -18.26 0.39 17.88
C CYS A 277 -19.06 -0.07 19.12
N ASP A 278 -20.19 -0.73 18.93
CA ASP A 278 -21.08 -1.16 20.01
C ASP A 278 -20.84 -2.61 20.45
N VAL A 279 -19.81 -3.28 19.92
CA VAL A 279 -19.49 -4.67 20.27
C VAL A 279 -18.66 -4.73 21.56
N PRO A 280 -19.17 -5.36 22.64
CA PRO A 280 -18.45 -5.47 23.90
C PRO A 280 -17.06 -6.15 23.75
N GLY A 281 -16.04 -5.57 24.37
CA GLY A 281 -14.65 -6.08 24.29
C GLY A 281 -13.88 -5.63 23.04
N LEU A 282 -14.52 -4.90 22.13
CA LEU A 282 -13.88 -4.27 20.98
C LEU A 282 -13.87 -2.73 21.14
N ALA A 283 -12.81 -2.11 20.65
CA ALA A 283 -12.70 -0.64 20.55
C ALA A 283 -12.20 -0.27 19.17
N VAL A 284 -13.07 0.31 18.34
CA VAL A 284 -12.69 0.79 17.00
C VAL A 284 -11.84 2.05 17.17
N ARG A 285 -10.58 2.00 16.71
CA ARG A 285 -9.62 3.10 16.84
C ARG A 285 -9.87 4.24 15.86
N ASN A 286 -10.45 3.93 14.70
CA ASN A 286 -10.84 4.87 13.66
C ASN A 286 -12.30 4.66 13.28
N PRO A 287 -13.27 5.12 14.12
CA PRO A 287 -14.71 4.89 13.89
C PRO A 287 -15.23 5.53 12.60
N GLU A 288 -14.54 6.55 12.10
CA GLU A 288 -14.75 7.18 10.80
C GLU A 288 -13.53 6.94 9.90
N PRO A 289 -13.37 5.70 9.35
CA PRO A 289 -12.19 5.38 8.54
C PRO A 289 -12.13 6.24 7.28
N ALA A 290 -10.98 6.87 7.07
CA ALA A 290 -10.74 7.74 5.92
C ALA A 290 -10.61 6.94 4.60
N SER A 291 -10.26 5.65 4.69
CA SER A 291 -10.08 4.79 3.53
C SER A 291 -10.70 3.40 3.77
N ASN A 292 -10.13 2.38 3.17
CA ASN A 292 -10.62 1.00 3.24
C ASN A 292 -10.18 0.21 4.48
N MET A 293 -9.63 0.85 5.53
CA MET A 293 -9.08 0.16 6.71
C MET A 293 -9.82 0.50 7.99
N VAL A 294 -10.15 -0.53 8.77
CA VAL A 294 -10.72 -0.41 10.11
C VAL A 294 -9.77 -1.06 11.12
N TYR A 295 -9.35 -0.31 12.13
CA TYR A 295 -8.51 -0.79 13.21
C TYR A 295 -9.34 -1.01 14.47
N VAL A 296 -9.32 -2.25 14.95
CA VAL A 296 -10.10 -2.68 16.11
C VAL A 296 -9.14 -3.17 17.19
N ALA A 297 -9.10 -2.47 18.32
CA ALA A 297 -8.42 -2.97 19.50
C ALA A 297 -9.33 -3.97 20.23
N ILE A 298 -8.75 -5.07 20.68
CA ILE A 298 -9.42 -6.12 21.44
C ILE A 298 -8.95 -5.98 22.89
N ASP A 299 -9.89 -5.80 23.82
CA ASP A 299 -9.56 -5.72 25.24
C ASP A 299 -9.21 -7.11 25.78
N PRO A 300 -7.93 -7.41 26.07
CA PRO A 300 -7.51 -8.73 26.47
C PRO A 300 -7.99 -9.14 27.88
N THR A 301 -8.54 -8.20 28.65
CA THR A 301 -9.14 -8.49 29.96
C THR A 301 -10.57 -9.01 29.85
N ARG A 302 -11.20 -8.82 28.70
CA ARG A 302 -12.58 -9.21 28.42
C ARG A 302 -12.70 -10.27 27.34
N LEU A 303 -11.71 -10.36 26.43
CA LEU A 303 -11.80 -11.14 25.22
C LEU A 303 -10.41 -11.58 24.77
N ASP A 304 -10.15 -12.88 24.73
CA ASP A 304 -8.90 -13.41 24.20
C ASP A 304 -8.79 -13.14 22.68
N PRO A 305 -7.77 -12.38 22.20
CA PRO A 305 -7.64 -12.04 20.80
C PRO A 305 -7.45 -13.25 19.89
N GLY A 306 -6.73 -14.29 20.36
CA GLY A 306 -6.49 -15.52 19.61
C GLY A 306 -7.78 -16.33 19.44
N ALA A 307 -8.55 -16.45 20.54
CA ALA A 307 -9.85 -17.13 20.51
C ALA A 307 -10.85 -16.41 19.56
N LEU A 308 -10.85 -15.08 19.53
CA LEU A 308 -11.69 -14.34 18.58
C LEU A 308 -11.31 -14.62 17.13
N VAL A 309 -10.02 -14.59 16.80
CA VAL A 309 -9.51 -14.89 15.45
C VAL A 309 -9.89 -16.30 15.01
N GLU A 310 -9.70 -17.30 15.89
CA GLU A 310 -10.01 -18.68 15.56
C GLU A 310 -11.51 -18.93 15.43
N ARG A 311 -12.32 -18.30 16.31
CA ARG A 311 -13.76 -18.44 16.24
C ARG A 311 -14.34 -17.80 14.98
N THR A 312 -13.95 -16.58 14.62
CA THR A 312 -14.39 -15.96 13.37
C THR A 312 -13.97 -16.75 12.15
N ARG A 313 -12.76 -17.33 12.18
CA ARG A 313 -12.26 -18.23 11.12
C ARG A 313 -13.15 -19.45 10.95
N SER A 314 -13.55 -20.11 12.05
CA SER A 314 -14.42 -21.29 12.01
C SER A 314 -15.80 -21.01 11.42
N GLU A 315 -16.22 -19.74 11.45
CA GLU A 315 -17.48 -19.25 10.86
C GLU A 315 -17.29 -18.58 9.47
N GLY A 316 -16.10 -18.76 8.86
CA GLY A 316 -15.83 -18.31 7.49
C GLY A 316 -15.40 -16.83 7.35
N VAL A 317 -15.09 -16.14 8.46
CA VAL A 317 -14.57 -14.77 8.43
C VAL A 317 -13.11 -14.74 8.91
N LEU A 318 -12.21 -14.32 8.02
CA LEU A 318 -10.79 -14.25 8.30
C LEU A 318 -10.42 -12.82 8.74
N ILE A 319 -10.03 -12.69 10.00
CA ILE A 319 -9.40 -11.51 10.56
C ILE A 319 -8.00 -11.88 11.07
N GLY A 320 -7.13 -10.93 11.26
CA GLY A 320 -5.76 -11.20 11.71
C GLY A 320 -5.28 -10.17 12.71
N PRO A 321 -4.47 -10.62 13.73
CA PRO A 321 -3.84 -9.69 14.63
C PRO A 321 -2.77 -8.89 13.89
N VAL A 322 -2.61 -7.61 14.25
CA VAL A 322 -1.53 -6.73 13.80
C VAL A 322 -0.87 -6.05 15.00
N GLY A 323 0.34 -5.57 14.77
CA GLY A 323 1.14 -4.92 15.80
C GLY A 323 1.81 -5.92 16.76
N ARG A 324 2.69 -5.38 17.61
CA ARG A 324 3.55 -6.18 18.51
C ARG A 324 2.78 -6.81 19.67
N SER A 325 1.67 -6.20 20.09
CA SER A 325 0.85 -6.67 21.21
C SER A 325 -0.10 -7.81 20.84
N GLY A 326 -0.36 -8.04 19.55
CA GLY A 326 -1.32 -9.04 19.07
C GLY A 326 -2.78 -8.79 19.42
N ASN A 327 -3.10 -7.67 20.08
CA ASN A 327 -4.45 -7.31 20.52
C ASN A 327 -5.12 -6.25 19.65
N VAL A 328 -4.64 -6.06 18.44
CA VAL A 328 -5.26 -5.18 17.44
C VAL A 328 -5.53 -6.01 16.19
N SER A 329 -6.72 -5.90 15.63
CA SER A 329 -7.04 -6.40 14.30
C SER A 329 -7.16 -5.24 13.32
N ARG A 330 -6.52 -5.36 12.17
CA ARG A 330 -6.74 -4.48 11.03
C ARG A 330 -7.64 -5.22 10.05
N LEU A 331 -8.82 -4.67 9.81
CA LEU A 331 -9.78 -5.17 8.83
C LEU A 331 -9.69 -4.31 7.57
N VAL A 332 -9.48 -4.93 6.42
CA VAL A 332 -9.26 -4.22 5.16
C VAL A 332 -10.33 -4.63 4.16
N LEU A 333 -11.09 -3.66 3.67
CA LEU A 333 -12.11 -3.85 2.66
C LEU A 333 -11.48 -3.79 1.26
N HIS A 334 -11.96 -4.60 0.35
CA HIS A 334 -11.49 -4.67 -1.03
C HIS A 334 -12.60 -5.20 -1.94
N HIS A 335 -12.42 -5.10 -3.26
CA HIS A 335 -13.43 -5.40 -4.27
C HIS A 335 -14.07 -6.81 -4.20
N GLN A 336 -13.47 -7.75 -3.48
CA GLN A 336 -14.02 -9.11 -3.30
C GLN A 336 -14.90 -9.25 -2.04
N VAL A 337 -15.04 -8.19 -1.25
CA VAL A 337 -15.92 -8.14 -0.07
C VAL A 337 -17.11 -7.25 -0.42
N GLY A 338 -18.26 -7.87 -0.72
CA GLY A 338 -19.49 -7.17 -1.05
C GLY A 338 -20.28 -6.70 0.18
N ASP A 339 -21.42 -6.04 -0.06
CA ASP A 339 -22.25 -5.53 1.03
C ASP A 339 -22.82 -6.65 1.89
N ALA A 340 -23.23 -7.77 1.28
CA ALA A 340 -23.70 -8.97 2.00
C ALA A 340 -22.59 -9.60 2.86
N ASP A 341 -21.34 -9.58 2.37
CA ASP A 341 -20.19 -10.09 3.11
C ASP A 341 -19.88 -9.22 4.33
N VAL A 342 -20.05 -7.90 4.21
CA VAL A 342 -19.87 -6.97 5.33
C VAL A 342 -20.91 -7.23 6.41
N GLU A 343 -22.18 -7.41 6.08
CA GLU A 343 -23.25 -7.76 7.04
C GLU A 343 -22.98 -9.13 7.71
N ALA A 344 -22.53 -10.12 6.94
CA ALA A 344 -22.14 -11.40 7.50
C ALA A 344 -20.94 -11.28 8.46
N ALA A 345 -19.92 -10.51 8.09
CA ALA A 345 -18.74 -10.26 8.92
C ALA A 345 -19.10 -9.53 10.23
N ILE A 346 -19.96 -8.52 10.17
CA ILE A 346 -20.48 -7.81 11.36
C ILE A 346 -21.14 -8.80 12.31
N ASN A 347 -22.05 -9.64 11.78
CA ASN A 347 -22.79 -10.62 12.59
C ASN A 347 -21.85 -11.67 13.21
N VAL A 348 -20.89 -12.18 12.44
CA VAL A 348 -19.93 -13.20 12.94
C VAL A 348 -19.02 -12.63 13.99
N ILE A 349 -18.41 -11.45 13.75
CA ILE A 349 -17.50 -10.80 14.70
C ILE A 349 -18.25 -10.44 15.98
N GLY A 350 -19.43 -9.80 15.87
CA GLY A 350 -20.24 -9.37 17.02
C GLY A 350 -20.67 -10.55 17.89
N ARG A 351 -21.25 -11.60 17.28
CA ARG A 351 -21.66 -12.82 18.00
C ARG A 351 -20.47 -13.54 18.63
N SER A 352 -19.34 -13.65 17.92
CA SER A 352 -18.14 -14.29 18.43
C SER A 352 -17.59 -13.56 19.67
N ALA A 353 -17.54 -12.23 19.62
CA ALA A 353 -17.13 -11.41 20.76
C ALA A 353 -18.08 -11.56 21.96
N GLN A 354 -19.39 -11.54 21.75
CA GLN A 354 -20.37 -11.72 22.81
C GLN A 354 -20.25 -13.08 23.52
N ILE A 355 -20.10 -14.17 22.74
CA ILE A 355 -19.96 -15.52 23.30
C ILE A 355 -18.68 -15.63 24.13
N LEU A 356 -17.57 -15.08 23.66
CA LEU A 356 -16.29 -15.14 24.35
C LEU A 356 -16.22 -14.21 25.58
N ALA A 357 -16.96 -13.08 25.57
CA ALA A 357 -17.02 -12.17 26.71
C ALA A 357 -18.03 -12.61 27.78
N GLY A 358 -18.97 -13.49 27.48
CA GLY A 358 -20.01 -13.98 28.39
C GLY A 358 -19.70 -15.33 29.06
N GLY A 359 -18.60 -15.97 28.70
CA GLY A 359 -18.08 -17.20 29.31
C GLY A 359 -16.96 -16.90 30.28
#